data_ffaac800bfd1700bcb3eb82cdce2ebe1
#
_entry.id   ffaac800bfd1700bcb3eb82cdce2ebe1
#
_cell.length_a   1.000
_cell.length_b   1.000
_cell.length_c   1.000
_cell.angle_alpha   90.00
_cell.angle_beta   90.00
_cell.angle_gamma   90.00
#
_symmetry.space_group_name_H-M   'P 1'
#
loop_
_entity.id
_entity.type
_entity.pdbx_description
1 polymer ?
#
loop_
_entity_poly.entity_id
_entity_poly.type
_entity_poly.pdbx_seq_one_letter_code
_entity_poly.pdbx_strand_id
1 'polypeptide(L)'
;MEAELFEAMRNSILDGDEELAAELAESVLAENLDLNEAMNEGFLKGIREAGDLYQAGEYFLPELVCAADAIKAALEILTPALKKSSGGAGISKGRVVIATVEGDVHDIGKKIVAAMLTAAGYDVYDMGVDVPADRILQAVSERKPDVLGLSALLTTTMQEQKNVISLLEKEELRDQVKVIVGGAPVSSRWAELIHADGYSDNAADAVKLVARLLG
;
A
#
# COMPACT_ATOMS: atom_id res chain seq x y z
N MET A 1 -24.57 -3.22 20.67
CA MET A 1 -24.40 -1.91 20.00
C MET A 1 -22.98 -1.76 19.44
N GLU A 2 -21.92 -1.60 20.27
CA GLU A 2 -20.56 -1.45 19.75
C GLU A 2 -20.06 -2.65 18.92
N ALA A 3 -20.30 -3.87 19.39
CA ALA A 3 -19.91 -5.08 18.65
C ALA A 3 -20.60 -5.20 17.28
N GLU A 4 -21.86 -4.83 17.17
CA GLU A 4 -22.63 -4.81 15.92
C GLU A 4 -22.08 -3.72 14.97
N LEU A 5 -21.63 -2.59 15.51
CA LEU A 5 -21.02 -1.51 14.74
C LEU A 5 -19.65 -1.92 14.18
N PHE A 6 -18.81 -2.57 14.99
CA PHE A 6 -17.52 -3.10 14.51
C PHE A 6 -17.71 -4.21 13.48
N GLU A 7 -18.74 -5.04 13.65
CA GLU A 7 -19.10 -6.03 12.63
C GLU A 7 -19.56 -5.37 11.32
N ALA A 8 -20.35 -4.29 11.39
CA ALA A 8 -20.75 -3.53 10.21
C ALA A 8 -19.53 -2.90 9.51
N MET A 9 -18.57 -2.31 10.26
CA MET A 9 -17.31 -1.79 9.71
C MET A 9 -16.48 -2.88 9.04
N ARG A 10 -16.33 -4.04 9.69
CA ARG A 10 -15.64 -5.19 9.11
C ARG A 10 -16.31 -5.65 7.80
N ASN A 11 -17.61 -5.77 7.80
CA ASN A 11 -18.36 -6.25 6.64
C ASN A 11 -18.34 -5.24 5.49
N SER A 12 -18.40 -3.93 5.74
CA SER A 12 -18.27 -2.92 4.69
C SER A 12 -16.94 -3.05 3.93
N ILE A 13 -15.87 -3.45 4.61
CA ILE A 13 -14.58 -3.71 3.97
C ILE A 13 -14.62 -5.02 3.18
N LEU A 14 -15.15 -6.11 3.75
CA LEU A 14 -15.25 -7.40 3.05
C LEU A 14 -16.12 -7.30 1.80
N ASP A 15 -17.23 -6.59 1.88
CA ASP A 15 -18.14 -6.38 0.74
C ASP A 15 -17.59 -5.37 -0.28
N GLY A 16 -16.49 -4.67 0.05
CA GLY A 16 -15.89 -3.64 -0.79
C GLY A 16 -16.77 -2.40 -0.95
N ASP A 17 -17.61 -2.11 0.05
CA ASP A 17 -18.57 -0.99 0.05
C ASP A 17 -17.88 0.29 0.58
N GLU A 18 -17.31 1.07 -0.36
CA GLU A 18 -16.62 2.33 -0.06
C GLU A 18 -17.54 3.36 0.60
N GLU A 19 -18.81 3.45 0.14
CA GLU A 19 -19.78 4.42 0.63
C GLU A 19 -20.16 4.10 2.09
N LEU A 20 -20.51 2.85 2.38
CA LEU A 20 -20.81 2.41 3.73
C LEU A 20 -19.58 2.50 4.67
N ALA A 21 -18.39 2.18 4.20
CA ALA A 21 -17.16 2.31 4.98
C ALA A 21 -16.90 3.77 5.36
N ALA A 22 -17.12 4.71 4.43
CA ALA A 22 -17.02 6.14 4.70
C ALA A 22 -18.08 6.63 5.70
N GLU A 23 -19.35 6.26 5.51
CA GLU A 23 -20.44 6.61 6.43
C GLU A 23 -20.18 6.11 7.86
N LEU A 24 -19.71 4.87 8.00
CA LEU A 24 -19.34 4.30 9.31
C LEU A 24 -18.16 5.04 9.94
N ALA A 25 -17.18 5.45 9.14
CA ALA A 25 -16.05 6.27 9.62
C ALA A 25 -16.51 7.65 10.10
N GLU A 26 -17.43 8.30 9.40
CA GLU A 26 -18.05 9.56 9.87
C GLU A 26 -18.81 9.36 11.18
N SER A 27 -19.53 8.26 11.32
CA SER A 27 -20.28 7.92 12.55
C SER A 27 -19.33 7.75 13.75
N VAL A 28 -18.18 7.12 13.56
CA VAL A 28 -17.14 7.01 14.60
C VAL A 28 -16.73 8.39 15.14
N LEU A 29 -16.53 9.36 14.25
CA LEU A 29 -16.17 10.73 14.62
C LEU A 29 -17.34 11.47 15.28
N ALA A 30 -18.55 11.34 14.75
CA ALA A 30 -19.73 12.02 15.24
C ALA A 30 -20.15 11.53 16.65
N GLU A 31 -20.04 10.24 16.90
CA GLU A 31 -20.36 9.63 18.18
C GLU A 31 -19.21 9.64 19.19
N ASN A 32 -18.04 10.16 18.78
CA ASN A 32 -16.81 10.25 19.60
C ASN A 32 -16.38 8.88 20.16
N LEU A 33 -16.47 7.83 19.33
CA LEU A 33 -16.04 6.47 19.68
C LEU A 33 -14.50 6.39 19.78
N ASP A 34 -13.99 5.33 20.41
CA ASP A 34 -12.55 5.08 20.43
C ASP A 34 -12.04 4.74 19.01
N LEU A 35 -11.24 5.68 18.46
CA LEU A 35 -10.71 5.58 17.12
C LEU A 35 -9.81 4.34 16.92
N ASN A 36 -9.03 3.97 17.95
CA ASN A 36 -8.13 2.84 17.86
C ASN A 36 -8.91 1.52 17.89
N GLU A 37 -9.97 1.47 18.71
CA GLU A 37 -10.84 0.29 18.81
C GLU A 37 -11.64 0.11 17.52
N ALA A 38 -12.29 1.16 16.99
CA ALA A 38 -12.99 1.13 15.70
C ALA A 38 -12.08 0.68 14.54
N MET A 39 -10.84 1.18 14.52
CA MET A 39 -9.87 0.75 13.53
C MET A 39 -9.48 -0.72 13.68
N ASN A 40 -9.08 -1.15 14.88
CA ASN A 40 -8.50 -2.50 15.06
C ASN A 40 -9.55 -3.61 14.99
N GLU A 41 -10.72 -3.43 15.62
CA GLU A 41 -11.78 -4.44 15.72
C GLU A 41 -12.79 -4.36 14.55
N GLY A 42 -12.86 -3.21 13.87
CA GLY A 42 -13.69 -2.98 12.70
C GLY A 42 -12.88 -3.03 11.39
N PHE A 43 -12.48 -1.89 10.88
CA PHE A 43 -11.93 -1.72 9.53
C PHE A 43 -10.67 -2.56 9.25
N LEU A 44 -9.66 -2.53 10.12
CA LEU A 44 -8.41 -3.29 9.92
C LEU A 44 -8.64 -4.81 10.02
N LYS A 45 -9.63 -5.23 10.80
CA LYS A 45 -10.00 -6.65 10.85
C LYS A 45 -10.60 -7.09 9.53
N GLY A 46 -11.49 -6.28 8.92
CA GLY A 46 -12.08 -6.56 7.61
C GLY A 46 -11.03 -6.70 6.50
N ILE A 47 -10.08 -5.75 6.40
CA ILE A 47 -9.08 -5.81 5.33
C ILE A 47 -8.07 -6.95 5.53
N ARG A 48 -7.70 -7.31 6.77
CA ARG A 48 -6.86 -8.49 7.03
C ARG A 48 -7.57 -9.77 6.60
N GLU A 49 -8.84 -9.91 6.94
CA GLU A 49 -9.66 -11.07 6.55
C GLU A 49 -9.83 -11.16 5.03
N ALA A 50 -10.05 -10.03 4.32
CA ALA A 50 -10.07 -10.01 2.86
C ALA A 50 -8.72 -10.51 2.27
N GLY A 51 -7.59 -10.12 2.87
CA GLY A 51 -6.27 -10.61 2.52
C GLY A 51 -6.11 -12.12 2.75
N ASP A 52 -6.61 -12.64 3.87
CA ASP A 52 -6.58 -14.07 4.20
C ASP A 52 -7.47 -14.89 3.23
N LEU A 53 -8.68 -14.40 2.91
CA LEU A 53 -9.58 -15.02 1.93
C LEU A 53 -8.97 -15.05 0.52
N TYR A 54 -8.27 -13.99 0.12
CA TYR A 54 -7.53 -13.99 -1.13
C TYR A 54 -6.39 -15.02 -1.14
N GLN A 55 -5.63 -15.16 -0.07
CA GLN A 55 -4.57 -16.17 0.05
C GLN A 55 -5.13 -17.59 0.07
N ALA A 56 -6.33 -17.80 0.64
CA ALA A 56 -7.03 -19.08 0.63
C ALA A 56 -7.65 -19.42 -0.74
N GLY A 57 -7.70 -18.47 -1.67
CA GLY A 57 -8.33 -18.64 -2.99
C GLY A 57 -9.86 -18.54 -2.96
N GLU A 58 -10.42 -18.03 -1.87
CA GLU A 58 -11.86 -17.78 -1.71
C GLU A 58 -12.26 -16.42 -2.31
N TYR A 59 -11.38 -15.41 -2.19
CA TYR A 59 -11.49 -14.15 -2.89
C TYR A 59 -10.59 -14.15 -4.13
N PHE A 60 -11.04 -13.44 -5.17
CA PHE A 60 -10.25 -13.13 -6.35
C PHE A 60 -9.75 -11.69 -6.27
N LEU A 61 -8.97 -11.28 -7.27
CA LEU A 61 -8.39 -9.94 -7.31
C LEU A 61 -9.44 -8.80 -7.23
N PRO A 62 -10.59 -8.85 -7.91
CA PRO A 62 -11.59 -7.79 -7.81
C PRO A 62 -12.07 -7.55 -6.39
N GLU A 63 -12.40 -8.61 -5.63
CA GLU A 63 -12.87 -8.50 -4.25
C GLU A 63 -11.79 -7.88 -3.34
N LEU A 64 -10.54 -8.31 -3.50
CA LEU A 64 -9.43 -7.74 -2.71
C LEU A 64 -9.19 -6.26 -3.03
N VAL A 65 -9.30 -5.86 -4.31
CA VAL A 65 -9.15 -4.45 -4.72
C VAL A 65 -10.29 -3.61 -4.16
N CYS A 66 -11.55 -4.07 -4.26
CA CYS A 66 -12.70 -3.37 -3.67
C CYS A 66 -12.54 -3.20 -2.14
N ALA A 67 -12.12 -4.25 -1.44
CA ALA A 67 -11.85 -4.17 0.00
C ALA A 67 -10.74 -3.15 0.34
N ALA A 68 -9.68 -3.09 -0.49
CA ALA A 68 -8.60 -2.10 -0.32
C ALA A 68 -9.07 -0.66 -0.60
N ASP A 69 -9.98 -0.45 -1.54
CA ASP A 69 -10.56 0.87 -1.82
C ASP A 69 -11.54 1.28 -0.71
N ALA A 70 -12.35 0.37 -0.20
CA ALA A 70 -13.25 0.62 0.94
C ALA A 70 -12.49 1.06 2.21
N ILE A 71 -11.40 0.37 2.57
CA ILE A 71 -10.62 0.81 3.75
C ILE A 71 -9.92 2.16 3.52
N LYS A 72 -9.50 2.47 2.30
CA LYS A 72 -8.94 3.80 2.00
C LYS A 72 -9.96 4.90 2.22
N ALA A 73 -11.21 4.72 1.79
CA ALA A 73 -12.29 5.68 2.00
C ALA A 73 -12.48 5.95 3.51
N ALA A 74 -12.54 4.91 4.35
CA ALA A 74 -12.61 5.08 5.79
C ALA A 74 -11.37 5.78 6.38
N LEU A 75 -10.15 5.43 5.93
CA LEU A 75 -8.91 6.02 6.42
C LEU A 75 -8.77 7.50 6.04
N GLU A 76 -9.25 7.94 4.89
CA GLU A 76 -9.24 9.35 4.51
C GLU A 76 -10.00 10.22 5.52
N ILE A 77 -11.10 9.69 6.06
CA ILE A 77 -11.93 10.37 7.06
C ILE A 77 -11.29 10.31 8.46
N LEU A 78 -10.78 9.14 8.88
CA LEU A 78 -10.31 8.92 10.24
C LEU A 78 -8.87 9.42 10.48
N THR A 79 -8.01 9.43 9.45
CA THR A 79 -6.57 9.78 9.59
C THR A 79 -6.33 11.16 10.23
N PRO A 80 -7.07 12.24 9.89
CA PRO A 80 -6.87 13.53 10.54
C PRO A 80 -7.14 13.52 12.07
N ALA A 81 -8.15 12.75 12.48
CA ALA A 81 -8.49 12.60 13.90
C ALA A 81 -7.49 11.72 14.65
N LEU A 82 -7.06 10.63 14.04
CA LEU A 82 -6.03 9.73 14.55
C LEU A 82 -4.69 10.42 14.77
N LYS A 83 -4.26 11.27 13.85
CA LYS A 83 -3.04 12.08 14.00
C LYS A 83 -3.13 13.05 15.19
N LYS A 84 -4.31 13.56 15.49
CA LYS A 84 -4.53 14.46 16.65
C LYS A 84 -4.52 13.70 17.98
N SER A 85 -5.10 12.50 18.01
CA SER A 85 -5.24 11.71 19.25
C SER A 85 -3.95 10.97 19.64
N SER A 86 -3.15 10.55 18.67
CA SER A 86 -1.97 9.67 18.89
C SER A 86 -0.64 10.41 19.02
N GLY A 87 -0.62 11.74 19.07
CA GLY A 87 0.64 12.49 19.12
C GLY A 87 1.56 12.24 17.90
N GLY A 88 1.02 11.77 16.77
CA GLY A 88 1.74 11.51 15.54
C GLY A 88 2.13 10.05 15.25
N ALA A 89 1.88 9.11 16.17
CA ALA A 89 2.06 7.68 15.92
C ALA A 89 0.88 7.16 15.08
N GLY A 90 1.06 7.01 13.78
CA GLY A 90 0.04 6.50 12.86
C GLY A 90 -0.28 5.03 13.12
N ILE A 91 -1.50 4.62 12.79
CA ILE A 91 -1.98 3.22 12.82
C ILE A 91 -1.28 2.38 11.73
N SER A 92 -0.70 3.03 10.72
CA SER A 92 0.01 2.37 9.63
C SER A 92 1.35 1.79 10.08
N LYS A 93 1.64 0.56 9.64
CA LYS A 93 2.94 -0.09 9.83
C LYS A 93 4.08 0.59 9.06
N GLY A 94 3.77 1.49 8.14
CA GLY A 94 4.69 2.22 7.31
C GLY A 94 4.02 2.74 6.04
N ARG A 95 4.67 3.70 5.37
CA ARG A 95 4.18 4.30 4.13
C ARG A 95 4.89 3.71 2.93
N VAL A 96 4.13 3.30 1.94
CA VAL A 96 4.64 2.72 0.69
C VAL A 96 4.17 3.56 -0.48
N VAL A 97 5.09 4.01 -1.31
CA VAL A 97 4.79 4.55 -2.64
C VAL A 97 5.07 3.45 -3.66
N ILE A 98 4.15 3.22 -4.58
CA ILE A 98 4.32 2.21 -5.63
C ILE A 98 4.00 2.83 -7.00
N ALA A 99 4.81 2.52 -8.01
CA ALA A 99 4.67 3.04 -9.37
C ALA A 99 5.01 1.98 -10.41
N THR A 100 4.33 2.02 -11.54
CA THR A 100 4.84 1.40 -12.77
C THR A 100 5.68 2.46 -13.49
N VAL A 101 6.92 2.10 -13.81
CA VAL A 101 7.92 3.03 -14.37
C VAL A 101 7.53 3.58 -15.75
N GLU A 102 8.18 4.65 -16.17
CA GLU A 102 7.96 5.32 -17.46
C GLU A 102 8.04 4.33 -18.63
N GLY A 103 7.15 4.50 -19.61
CA GLY A 103 7.03 3.65 -20.78
C GLY A 103 6.33 2.31 -20.55
N ASP A 104 5.89 2.01 -19.32
CA ASP A 104 5.19 0.78 -18.97
C ASP A 104 3.76 1.07 -18.47
N VAL A 105 2.77 0.42 -19.08
CA VAL A 105 1.33 0.60 -18.76
C VAL A 105 0.71 -0.61 -18.06
N HIS A 106 1.53 -1.60 -17.69
CA HIS A 106 1.05 -2.80 -17.03
C HIS A 106 0.90 -2.55 -15.52
N ASP A 107 -0.28 -2.79 -14.98
CA ASP A 107 -0.60 -2.48 -13.59
C ASP A 107 -1.20 -3.63 -12.76
N ILE A 108 -1.65 -4.73 -13.38
CA ILE A 108 -2.33 -5.83 -12.68
C ILE A 108 -1.48 -6.35 -11.51
N GLY A 109 -0.23 -6.71 -11.75
CA GLY A 109 0.68 -7.21 -10.71
C GLY A 109 0.91 -6.17 -9.59
N LYS A 110 1.10 -4.90 -9.97
CA LYS A 110 1.29 -3.79 -9.04
C LYS A 110 0.04 -3.56 -8.17
N LYS A 111 -1.16 -3.60 -8.75
CA LYS A 111 -2.43 -3.46 -8.01
C LYS A 111 -2.61 -4.57 -6.98
N ILE A 112 -2.26 -5.82 -7.32
CA ILE A 112 -2.27 -6.93 -6.37
C ILE A 112 -1.31 -6.64 -5.20
N VAL A 113 -0.09 -6.21 -5.48
CA VAL A 113 0.89 -5.84 -4.44
C VAL A 113 0.36 -4.70 -3.57
N ALA A 114 -0.20 -3.65 -4.17
CA ALA A 114 -0.77 -2.52 -3.45
C ALA A 114 -1.92 -2.95 -2.53
N ALA A 115 -2.87 -3.76 -3.03
CA ALA A 115 -3.99 -4.27 -2.26
C ALA A 115 -3.53 -5.15 -1.08
N MET A 116 -2.58 -6.08 -1.32
CA MET A 116 -2.05 -6.94 -0.25
C MET A 116 -1.24 -6.17 0.79
N LEU A 117 -0.47 -5.14 0.40
CA LEU A 117 0.21 -4.27 1.36
C LEU A 117 -0.80 -3.47 2.19
N THR A 118 -1.89 -2.97 1.57
CA THR A 118 -2.99 -2.31 2.28
C THR A 118 -3.64 -3.27 3.27
N ALA A 119 -3.95 -4.50 2.86
CA ALA A 119 -4.48 -5.55 3.73
C ALA A 119 -3.52 -5.90 4.88
N ALA A 120 -2.22 -5.82 4.66
CA ALA A 120 -1.21 -6.02 5.71
C ALA A 120 -1.06 -4.82 6.67
N GLY A 121 -1.76 -3.70 6.44
CA GLY A 121 -1.80 -2.52 7.30
C GLY A 121 -0.79 -1.44 6.95
N TYR A 122 -0.29 -1.38 5.72
CA TYR A 122 0.55 -0.29 5.22
C TYR A 122 -0.31 0.82 4.58
N ASP A 123 0.16 2.06 4.69
CA ASP A 123 -0.40 3.21 3.96
C ASP A 123 0.21 3.23 2.55
N VAL A 124 -0.57 2.81 1.55
CA VAL A 124 -0.10 2.63 0.18
C VAL A 124 -0.60 3.75 -0.72
N TYR A 125 0.33 4.44 -1.37
CA TYR A 125 0.06 5.40 -2.41
C TYR A 125 0.49 4.84 -3.78
N ASP A 126 -0.48 4.48 -4.61
CA ASP A 126 -0.26 4.03 -5.98
C ASP A 126 -0.22 5.24 -6.93
N MET A 127 0.90 5.45 -7.58
CA MET A 127 1.10 6.55 -8.54
C MET A 127 0.56 6.23 -9.94
N GLY A 128 0.05 5.01 -10.17
CA GLY A 128 -0.42 4.57 -11.48
C GLY A 128 0.67 3.99 -12.36
N VAL A 129 0.53 4.19 -13.67
CA VAL A 129 1.38 3.63 -14.71
C VAL A 129 2.08 4.74 -15.50
N ASP A 130 3.11 4.38 -16.27
CA ASP A 130 3.86 5.30 -17.13
C ASP A 130 4.34 6.53 -16.33
N VAL A 131 4.90 6.28 -15.14
CA VAL A 131 5.28 7.34 -14.20
C VAL A 131 6.72 7.77 -14.45
N PRO A 132 6.96 9.02 -14.90
CA PRO A 132 8.29 9.55 -15.10
C PRO A 132 9.12 9.57 -13.80
N ALA A 133 10.44 9.37 -13.92
CA ALA A 133 11.32 9.27 -12.77
C ALA A 133 11.32 10.54 -11.89
N ASP A 134 11.22 11.73 -12.46
CA ASP A 134 11.14 12.99 -11.73
C ASP A 134 9.87 13.09 -10.86
N ARG A 135 8.74 12.54 -11.34
CA ARG A 135 7.50 12.47 -10.58
C ARG A 135 7.61 11.49 -9.41
N ILE A 136 8.32 10.38 -9.60
CA ILE A 136 8.62 9.42 -8.52
C ILE A 136 9.49 10.09 -7.45
N LEU A 137 10.53 10.80 -7.85
CA LEU A 137 11.40 11.55 -6.93
C LEU A 137 10.62 12.62 -6.15
N GLN A 138 9.75 13.36 -6.84
CA GLN A 138 8.88 14.33 -6.19
C GLN A 138 8.02 13.67 -5.12
N ALA A 139 7.38 12.53 -5.44
CA ALA A 139 6.56 11.79 -4.48
C ALA A 139 7.38 11.28 -3.28
N VAL A 140 8.61 10.81 -3.49
CA VAL A 140 9.52 10.42 -2.39
C VAL A 140 9.83 11.62 -1.49
N SER A 141 10.19 12.76 -2.06
CA SER A 141 10.50 13.97 -1.30
C SER A 141 9.32 14.51 -0.49
N GLU A 142 8.13 14.56 -1.10
CA GLU A 142 6.92 15.13 -0.48
C GLU A 142 6.28 14.19 0.55
N ARG A 143 6.15 12.90 0.20
CA ARG A 143 5.45 11.91 1.02
C ARG A 143 6.34 11.23 2.04
N LYS A 144 7.66 11.25 1.82
CA LYS A 144 8.66 10.59 2.67
C LYS A 144 8.26 9.15 2.99
N PRO A 145 8.10 8.30 1.96
CA PRO A 145 7.73 6.91 2.18
C PRO A 145 8.88 6.14 2.82
N ASP A 146 8.52 5.10 3.58
CA ASP A 146 9.51 4.15 4.11
C ASP A 146 9.98 3.20 3.02
N VAL A 147 9.08 2.87 2.05
CA VAL A 147 9.36 1.98 0.91
C VAL A 147 8.87 2.60 -0.40
N LEU A 148 9.69 2.50 -1.44
CA LEU A 148 9.34 2.76 -2.83
C LEU A 148 9.32 1.43 -3.60
N GLY A 149 8.17 1.05 -4.16
CA GLY A 149 8.02 -0.10 -5.04
C GLY A 149 8.01 0.31 -6.50
N LEU A 150 8.87 -0.29 -7.31
CA LEU A 150 8.96 -0.02 -8.74
C LEU A 150 8.61 -1.26 -9.56
N SER A 151 7.57 -1.17 -10.39
CA SER A 151 7.10 -2.24 -11.26
C SER A 151 7.51 -2.00 -12.72
N ALA A 152 8.00 -3.05 -13.40
CA ALA A 152 8.26 -3.05 -14.83
C ALA A 152 7.94 -4.44 -15.42
N LEU A 153 7.16 -4.51 -16.50
CA LEU A 153 6.78 -5.78 -17.13
C LEU A 153 7.59 -6.07 -18.40
N LEU A 154 8.27 -5.10 -18.99
CA LEU A 154 9.05 -5.25 -20.21
C LEU A 154 10.55 -5.14 -19.90
N THR A 155 11.36 -5.90 -20.63
CA THR A 155 12.84 -5.80 -20.51
C THR A 155 13.36 -4.42 -20.89
N THR A 156 12.65 -3.70 -21.75
CA THR A 156 12.95 -2.33 -22.15
C THR A 156 12.65 -1.32 -21.06
N THR A 157 11.58 -1.52 -20.29
CA THR A 157 11.15 -0.59 -19.24
C THR A 157 11.83 -0.87 -17.89
N MET A 158 12.35 -2.09 -17.65
CA MET A 158 13.08 -2.37 -16.40
C MET A 158 14.33 -1.48 -16.21
N GLN A 159 14.90 -0.90 -17.28
CA GLN A 159 16.00 0.04 -17.15
C GLN A 159 15.60 1.34 -16.42
N GLU A 160 14.31 1.70 -16.47
CA GLU A 160 13.81 2.87 -15.75
C GLU A 160 13.81 2.66 -14.23
N GLN A 161 13.74 1.41 -13.73
CA GLN A 161 13.97 1.12 -12.32
C GLN A 161 15.39 1.55 -11.89
N LYS A 162 16.40 1.28 -12.73
CA LYS A 162 17.78 1.72 -12.49
C LYS A 162 17.91 3.24 -12.58
N ASN A 163 17.26 3.86 -13.58
CA ASN A 163 17.25 5.30 -13.74
C ASN A 163 16.70 6.01 -12.50
N VAL A 164 15.56 5.54 -11.97
CA VAL A 164 14.98 6.09 -10.72
C VAL A 164 15.96 6.00 -9.55
N ILE A 165 16.61 4.84 -9.34
CA ILE A 165 17.58 4.65 -8.25
C ILE A 165 18.78 5.61 -8.42
N SER A 166 19.32 5.72 -9.63
CA SER A 166 20.44 6.63 -9.91
C SER A 166 20.06 8.11 -9.66
N LEU A 167 18.83 8.50 -9.96
CA LEU A 167 18.35 9.84 -9.66
C LEU A 167 18.12 10.05 -8.16
N LEU A 168 17.63 9.05 -7.43
CA LEU A 168 17.53 9.10 -5.95
C LEU A 168 18.92 9.29 -5.31
N GLU A 169 19.96 8.62 -5.83
CA GLU A 169 21.35 8.81 -5.39
C GLU A 169 21.83 10.23 -5.65
N LYS A 170 21.61 10.74 -6.86
CA LYS A 170 22.02 12.08 -7.27
C LYS A 170 21.38 13.19 -6.44
N GLU A 171 20.12 13.02 -6.05
CA GLU A 171 19.34 13.99 -5.26
C GLU A 171 19.43 13.72 -3.75
N GLU A 172 20.35 12.86 -3.30
CA GLU A 172 20.59 12.49 -1.88
C GLU A 172 19.34 11.94 -1.15
N LEU A 173 18.42 11.32 -1.90
CA LEU A 173 17.19 10.70 -1.37
C LEU A 173 17.33 9.19 -1.16
N ARG A 174 18.36 8.54 -1.74
CA ARG A 174 18.49 7.07 -1.76
C ARG A 174 18.49 6.42 -0.37
N ASP A 175 19.16 7.04 0.58
CA ASP A 175 19.27 6.52 1.95
C ASP A 175 18.02 6.79 2.82
N GLN A 176 17.08 7.60 2.30
CA GLN A 176 15.86 7.97 3.01
C GLN A 176 14.69 7.02 2.74
N VAL A 177 14.83 6.10 1.77
CA VAL A 177 13.75 5.21 1.33
C VAL A 177 14.30 3.83 0.96
N LYS A 178 13.60 2.76 1.36
CA LYS A 178 13.89 1.40 0.88
C LYS A 178 13.28 1.19 -0.50
N VAL A 179 14.08 0.79 -1.47
CA VAL A 179 13.62 0.56 -2.85
C VAL A 179 13.48 -0.93 -3.11
N ILE A 180 12.26 -1.37 -3.45
CA ILE A 180 11.97 -2.73 -3.89
C ILE A 180 11.55 -2.73 -5.35
N VAL A 181 11.90 -3.77 -6.07
CA VAL A 181 11.59 -3.92 -7.50
C VAL A 181 10.87 -5.23 -7.78
N GLY A 182 10.00 -5.21 -8.78
CA GLY A 182 9.25 -6.37 -9.26
C GLY A 182 8.81 -6.23 -10.70
N GLY A 183 8.22 -7.30 -11.20
CA GLY A 183 7.72 -7.44 -12.58
C GLY A 183 8.33 -8.65 -13.29
N ALA A 184 7.68 -9.15 -14.34
CA ALA A 184 8.02 -10.42 -14.98
C ALA A 184 9.49 -10.57 -15.44
N PRO A 185 10.18 -9.57 -16.01
CA PRO A 185 11.57 -9.70 -16.41
C PRO A 185 12.56 -9.43 -15.26
N VAL A 186 12.07 -8.96 -14.09
CA VAL A 186 12.90 -8.57 -12.95
C VAL A 186 13.32 -9.81 -12.17
N SER A 187 14.52 -9.78 -11.58
CA SER A 187 15.07 -10.86 -10.79
C SER A 187 15.87 -10.33 -9.60
N SER A 188 16.19 -11.19 -8.63
CA SER A 188 17.08 -10.84 -7.51
C SER A 188 18.43 -10.33 -8.00
N ARG A 189 19.00 -10.95 -9.06
CA ARG A 189 20.25 -10.50 -9.68
C ARG A 189 20.15 -9.09 -10.26
N TRP A 190 19.00 -8.76 -10.87
CA TRP A 190 18.74 -7.40 -11.36
C TRP A 190 18.67 -6.41 -10.21
N ALA A 191 17.93 -6.73 -9.14
CA ALA A 191 17.83 -5.88 -7.96
C ALA A 191 19.22 -5.57 -7.35
N GLU A 192 20.07 -6.59 -7.21
CA GLU A 192 21.44 -6.43 -6.76
C GLU A 192 22.26 -5.51 -7.70
N LEU A 193 22.14 -5.71 -9.02
CA LEU A 193 22.88 -4.94 -10.03
C LEU A 193 22.53 -3.44 -9.99
N ILE A 194 21.28 -3.11 -9.69
CA ILE A 194 20.81 -1.71 -9.65
C ILE A 194 20.79 -1.13 -8.24
N HIS A 195 21.32 -1.85 -7.24
CA HIS A 195 21.35 -1.46 -5.83
C HIS A 195 19.96 -1.21 -5.22
N ALA A 196 18.93 -1.99 -5.62
CA ALA A 196 17.67 -2.03 -4.93
C ALA A 196 17.81 -2.78 -3.59
N ASP A 197 16.99 -2.43 -2.58
CA ASP A 197 17.00 -3.10 -1.25
C ASP A 197 16.34 -4.47 -1.30
N GLY A 198 15.58 -4.79 -2.35
CA GLY A 198 15.00 -6.11 -2.52
C GLY A 198 14.18 -6.31 -3.79
N TYR A 199 13.88 -7.58 -4.02
CA TYR A 199 13.06 -8.09 -5.10
C TYR A 199 11.99 -9.02 -4.56
N SER A 200 10.82 -9.01 -5.15
CA SER A 200 9.77 -10.00 -4.90
C SER A 200 9.21 -10.55 -6.21
N ASP A 201 9.02 -11.85 -6.24
CA ASP A 201 8.50 -12.58 -7.41
C ASP A 201 6.97 -12.52 -7.50
N ASN A 202 6.33 -12.30 -6.36
CA ASN A 202 4.88 -12.24 -6.22
C ASN A 202 4.44 -11.30 -5.10
N ALA A 203 3.14 -11.03 -5.01
CA ALA A 203 2.61 -10.08 -4.05
C ALA A 203 2.72 -10.53 -2.59
N ALA A 204 2.58 -11.83 -2.31
CA ALA A 204 2.72 -12.35 -0.95
C ALA A 204 4.16 -12.19 -0.43
N ASP A 205 5.15 -12.42 -1.29
CA ASP A 205 6.55 -12.21 -0.95
C ASP A 205 6.93 -10.73 -0.88
N ALA A 206 6.25 -9.85 -1.64
CA ALA A 206 6.40 -8.40 -1.50
C ALA A 206 6.01 -7.93 -0.08
N VAL A 207 4.89 -8.43 0.46
CA VAL A 207 4.46 -8.10 1.83
C VAL A 207 5.49 -8.55 2.87
N LYS A 208 6.00 -9.78 2.74
CA LYS A 208 7.05 -10.30 3.64
C LYS A 208 8.36 -9.49 3.52
N LEU A 209 8.71 -9.10 2.31
CA LEU A 209 9.90 -8.29 2.04
C LEU A 209 9.79 -6.92 2.71
N VAL A 210 8.67 -6.22 2.52
CA VAL A 210 8.42 -4.92 3.15
C VAL A 210 8.44 -5.04 4.68
N ALA A 211 7.79 -6.05 5.26
CA ALA A 211 7.81 -6.28 6.70
C ALA A 211 9.24 -6.49 7.24
N ARG A 212 10.09 -7.23 6.50
CA ARG A 212 11.50 -7.46 6.87
C ARG A 212 12.35 -6.20 6.76
N LEU A 213 12.08 -5.33 5.80
CA LEU A 213 12.86 -4.09 5.59
C LEU A 213 12.55 -3.01 6.61
N LEU A 214 11.35 -3.04 7.19
CA LEU A 214 10.90 -2.03 8.16
C LEU A 214 11.01 -2.51 9.63
N GLY A 215 11.31 -3.78 9.89
CA GLY A 215 11.55 -4.37 11.22
C GLY A 215 10.31 -4.98 11.79
#